data_140df524ce62595f2d5f076be483bec5
#
_entry.id   140df524ce62595f2d5f076be483bec5
#
_cell.length_a   1.000
_cell.length_b   1.000
_cell.length_c   1.000
_cell.angle_alpha   90.00
_cell.angle_beta   90.00
_cell.angle_gamma   90.00
#
_symmetry.space_group_name_H-M   'P 1'
#
loop_
_entity.id
_entity.type
_entity.pdbx_description
1 polymer ?
#
loop_
_entity_poly.entity_id
_entity_poly.type
_entity_poly.pdbx_seq_one_letter_code
_entity_poly.pdbx_strand_id
1 'polypeptide(L)'
;MTCARKGASLDWLALWILFSAWSSLSGWCLSGLGYLNPAGIIFSYSLFLAALIVFRSRLPRGSGRAGWRMLRSRRMAPRIWLLLTVLALIGGIAYSPANYDYLTYRFSRVLYWSWDQGWSWIPTINHRMNYSGTGFEWLMAPLFILFKTDRLFFLINFISYLFMPGLVFSVFSHLGIGKRISWWWMWILPCGYCYILQAASAGNDSFAAVYFLASLHYLFRVKTSSSVKNPALSCLAIALMTGAKASNLPLVLPWLVVVFLKRRNLWGKGAPAMIAAIPVAVAISFLPMALLNIHYTGDYTGDPHNASRMRVSDPLSGVVGNSLQLAKDNLLPPLMPRPIDWTPFLPAPLKARLLRDFPPLNLNSGELQIEEHAGPGLGIVLLAGLFIVMGIRARVAGSSLVAVRNNPALAVAGAGLVAGLVYMSKMGSEATSRLLAAYYPLLIAGVLVTFPLDGRMVHRRLFRWLGMIAMLSAVPLVILCPARPLFPTQVVSSLMTTSHVPDAIVARYDRVYSVYAKRSDVLRELIAPIPAGERVVGFLQTGNDAEASLWLPFGTRKIVEVTPEDSREDVKARGIRFVLVSQNALTYHYHTTISFLLAKWSGTVVAEKSIIEMANLGPETWYVISL
;
A
#
# COMPACT_ATOMS: atom_id res chain seq x y z
N MET A 1 -26.92 22.87 37.41
CA MET A 1 -27.02 23.46 36.03
C MET A 1 -26.25 22.56 35.05
N THR A 2 -26.95 21.71 34.34
CA THR A 2 -26.43 20.80 33.33
C THR A 2 -26.15 21.58 32.06
N CYS A 3 -24.91 21.97 31.85
CA CYS A 3 -24.46 22.53 30.59
C CYS A 3 -24.62 21.45 29.51
N ALA A 4 -25.67 21.51 28.73
CA ALA A 4 -25.95 20.63 27.63
C ALA A 4 -24.73 20.57 26.73
N ARG A 5 -24.06 19.41 26.61
CA ARG A 5 -22.98 19.12 25.68
C ARG A 5 -23.52 19.20 24.24
N LYS A 6 -23.71 20.43 23.75
CA LYS A 6 -24.12 20.69 22.37
C LYS A 6 -23.09 20.11 21.40
N GLY A 7 -23.46 19.05 20.67
CA GLY A 7 -22.87 18.67 19.40
C GLY A 7 -21.57 17.86 19.45
N ALA A 8 -21.46 16.84 20.30
CA ALA A 8 -20.41 15.82 20.13
C ALA A 8 -20.81 14.88 18.98
N SER A 9 -20.14 14.98 17.85
CA SER A 9 -20.27 14.03 16.73
C SER A 9 -19.55 12.72 17.03
N LEU A 10 -19.87 11.66 16.29
CA LEU A 10 -19.12 10.40 16.31
C LEU A 10 -17.66 10.64 15.90
N ASP A 11 -16.75 9.87 16.50
CA ASP A 11 -15.34 9.80 16.07
C ASP A 11 -15.25 8.83 14.88
N TRP A 12 -15.28 9.36 13.66
CA TRP A 12 -15.25 8.60 12.42
C TRP A 12 -14.00 7.76 12.28
N LEU A 13 -12.84 8.23 12.77
CA LEU A 13 -11.61 7.47 12.78
C LEU A 13 -11.73 6.22 13.67
N ALA A 14 -12.30 6.38 14.87
CA ALA A 14 -12.55 5.24 15.75
C ALA A 14 -13.52 4.24 15.12
N LEU A 15 -14.57 4.71 14.45
CA LEU A 15 -15.49 3.83 13.72
C LEU A 15 -14.79 3.09 12.58
N TRP A 16 -13.90 3.75 11.84
CA TRP A 16 -13.13 3.11 10.79
C TRP A 16 -12.19 2.03 11.31
N ILE A 17 -11.51 2.27 12.45
CA ILE A 17 -10.68 1.27 13.12
C ILE A 17 -11.53 0.08 13.58
N LEU A 18 -12.68 0.33 14.21
CA LEU A 18 -13.57 -0.73 14.67
C LEU A 18 -14.16 -1.54 13.50
N PHE A 19 -14.54 -0.88 12.42
CA PHE A 19 -15.02 -1.53 11.20
C PHE A 19 -13.94 -2.42 10.58
N SER A 20 -12.71 -1.93 10.46
CA SER A 20 -11.60 -2.69 9.89
C SER A 20 -11.18 -3.86 10.79
N ALA A 21 -11.18 -3.65 12.11
CA ALA A 21 -10.92 -4.73 13.06
C ALA A 21 -12.02 -5.80 13.00
N TRP A 22 -13.28 -5.39 12.90
CA TRP A 22 -14.40 -6.31 12.71
C TRP A 22 -14.29 -7.08 11.39
N SER A 23 -13.98 -6.41 10.28
CA SER A 23 -13.81 -7.06 8.97
C SER A 23 -12.71 -8.12 9.00
N SER A 24 -11.56 -7.82 9.63
CA SER A 24 -10.48 -8.79 9.76
C SER A 24 -10.85 -9.96 10.68
N LEU A 25 -11.47 -9.68 11.82
CA LEU A 25 -11.90 -10.73 12.76
C LEU A 25 -12.98 -11.62 12.13
N SER A 26 -14.01 -11.01 11.53
CA SER A 26 -15.08 -11.77 10.88
C SER A 26 -14.57 -12.56 9.68
N GLY A 27 -13.60 -12.03 8.93
CA GLY A 27 -12.95 -12.75 7.85
C GLY A 27 -12.32 -14.06 8.32
N TRP A 28 -11.56 -14.03 9.41
CA TRP A 28 -10.99 -15.23 10.03
C TRP A 28 -12.05 -16.16 10.57
N CYS A 29 -13.05 -15.65 11.30
CA CYS A 29 -14.11 -16.48 11.88
C CYS A 29 -14.97 -17.16 10.82
N LEU A 30 -15.46 -16.40 9.82
CA LEU A 30 -16.27 -16.94 8.74
C LEU A 30 -15.48 -17.95 7.89
N SER A 31 -14.20 -17.66 7.66
CA SER A 31 -13.29 -18.58 6.96
C SER A 31 -13.13 -19.91 7.72
N GLY A 32 -12.84 -19.86 9.02
CA GLY A 32 -12.69 -21.06 9.84
C GLY A 32 -13.98 -21.90 9.96
N LEU A 33 -15.14 -21.28 9.74
CA LEU A 33 -16.44 -21.96 9.73
C LEU A 33 -16.90 -22.42 8.34
N GLY A 34 -16.18 -22.07 7.26
CA GLY A 34 -16.62 -22.34 5.89
C GLY A 34 -17.82 -21.49 5.42
N TYR A 35 -18.04 -20.35 6.06
CA TYR A 35 -19.15 -19.44 5.78
C TYR A 35 -18.70 -18.09 5.18
N LEU A 36 -17.55 -18.05 4.51
CA LEU A 36 -17.09 -16.85 3.79
C LEU A 36 -17.88 -16.65 2.49
N ASN A 37 -19.18 -16.51 2.62
CA ASN A 37 -20.17 -16.37 1.55
C ASN A 37 -21.13 -15.18 1.82
N PRO A 38 -22.04 -14.83 0.89
CA PRO A 38 -22.93 -13.68 1.07
C PRO A 38 -23.77 -13.74 2.36
N ALA A 39 -24.28 -14.90 2.74
CA ALA A 39 -25.11 -15.06 3.94
C ALA A 39 -24.28 -14.81 5.22
N GLY A 40 -23.09 -15.41 5.33
CA GLY A 40 -22.19 -15.21 6.46
C GLY A 40 -21.74 -13.75 6.58
N ILE A 41 -21.43 -13.11 5.45
CA ILE A 41 -21.06 -11.68 5.42
C ILE A 41 -22.22 -10.81 5.91
N ILE A 42 -23.42 -10.97 5.36
CA ILE A 42 -24.60 -10.20 5.77
C ILE A 42 -24.88 -10.41 7.25
N PHE A 43 -24.86 -11.64 7.75
CA PHE A 43 -25.04 -11.94 9.16
C PHE A 43 -23.99 -11.22 10.04
N SER A 44 -22.71 -11.34 9.70
CA SER A 44 -21.62 -10.71 10.46
C SER A 44 -21.77 -9.18 10.53
N TYR A 45 -22.05 -8.52 9.39
CA TYR A 45 -22.19 -7.07 9.38
C TYR A 45 -23.51 -6.58 10.01
N SER A 46 -24.57 -7.41 9.98
CA SER A 46 -25.80 -7.14 10.75
C SER A 46 -25.52 -7.18 12.25
N LEU A 47 -24.72 -8.14 12.71
CA LEU A 47 -24.28 -8.21 14.11
C LEU A 47 -23.42 -6.99 14.49
N PHE A 48 -22.51 -6.57 13.62
CA PHE A 48 -21.70 -5.35 13.83
C PHE A 48 -22.60 -4.11 13.96
N LEU A 49 -23.57 -3.95 13.07
CA LEU A 49 -24.53 -2.83 13.12
C LEU A 49 -25.37 -2.87 14.38
N ALA A 50 -25.89 -4.04 14.76
CA ALA A 50 -26.61 -4.22 16.02
C ALA A 50 -25.76 -3.83 17.24
N ALA A 51 -24.50 -4.26 17.26
CA ALA A 51 -23.56 -3.86 18.31
C ALA A 51 -23.33 -2.34 18.34
N LEU A 52 -23.19 -1.68 17.18
CA LEU A 52 -23.10 -0.21 17.12
C LEU A 52 -24.34 0.48 17.67
N ILE A 53 -25.54 -0.04 17.40
CA ILE A 53 -26.81 0.51 17.90
C ILE A 53 -26.93 0.34 19.40
N VAL A 54 -26.69 -0.87 19.91
CA VAL A 54 -26.76 -1.20 21.35
C VAL A 54 -25.75 -0.36 22.15
N PHE A 55 -24.52 -0.26 21.65
CA PHE A 55 -23.45 0.48 22.33
C PHE A 55 -23.31 1.93 21.87
N ARG A 56 -24.31 2.52 21.16
CA ARG A 56 -24.24 3.90 20.64
C ARG A 56 -23.86 4.96 21.66
N SER A 57 -24.30 4.82 22.90
CA SER A 57 -23.97 5.74 24.00
C SER A 57 -22.51 5.64 24.44
N ARG A 58 -21.89 4.50 24.20
CA ARG A 58 -20.49 4.21 24.53
C ARG A 58 -19.53 4.44 23.37
N LEU A 59 -20.03 4.73 22.15
CA LEU A 59 -19.18 5.02 21.02
C LEU A 59 -18.28 6.23 21.27
N PRO A 60 -17.04 6.25 20.74
CA PRO A 60 -16.17 7.41 20.81
C PRO A 60 -16.83 8.63 20.16
N ARG A 61 -16.72 9.77 20.82
CA ARG A 61 -17.25 11.05 20.34
C ARG A 61 -16.11 11.99 19.99
N GLY A 62 -16.14 12.53 18.79
CA GLY A 62 -15.16 13.48 18.25
C GLY A 62 -15.73 14.88 18.08
N SER A 63 -14.92 15.85 17.69
CA SER A 63 -15.40 17.18 17.33
C SER A 63 -15.62 17.26 15.82
N GLY A 64 -16.79 16.81 15.33
CA GLY A 64 -17.13 16.85 13.90
C GLY A 64 -17.13 18.26 13.27
N ARG A 65 -17.12 19.31 14.09
CA ARG A 65 -17.02 20.70 13.64
C ARG A 65 -15.67 21.06 13.00
N ALA A 66 -14.61 20.31 13.31
CA ALA A 66 -13.29 20.59 12.76
C ALA A 66 -13.25 20.33 11.24
N GLY A 67 -13.76 19.18 10.79
CA GLY A 67 -13.77 18.81 9.36
C GLY A 67 -14.54 19.82 8.48
N TRP A 68 -15.76 20.20 8.89
CA TRP A 68 -16.56 21.19 8.14
C TRP A 68 -15.92 22.58 8.06
N ARG A 69 -15.22 23.02 9.13
CA ARG A 69 -14.48 24.28 9.11
C ARG A 69 -13.30 24.24 8.15
N MET A 70 -12.68 23.07 7.98
CA MET A 70 -11.56 22.86 7.05
C MET A 70 -12.02 23.00 5.59
N LEU A 71 -13.12 22.38 5.21
CA LEU A 71 -13.69 22.45 3.85
C LEU A 71 -14.10 23.89 3.47
N ARG A 72 -14.56 24.68 4.45
CA ARG A 72 -14.91 26.09 4.25
C ARG A 72 -13.70 27.05 4.29
N SER A 73 -12.49 26.54 4.46
CA SER A 73 -11.30 27.37 4.52
C SER A 73 -11.04 28.07 3.18
N ARG A 74 -10.82 29.40 3.24
CA ARG A 74 -10.39 30.18 2.07
C ARG A 74 -8.88 30.06 1.78
N ARG A 75 -8.12 29.33 2.59
CA ARG A 75 -6.68 29.15 2.43
C ARG A 75 -6.36 28.20 1.27
N MET A 76 -5.28 28.45 0.55
CA MET A 76 -4.90 27.69 -0.66
C MET A 76 -4.55 26.22 -0.34
N ALA A 77 -3.77 25.94 0.71
CA ALA A 77 -3.33 24.58 1.01
C ALA A 77 -4.48 23.56 1.20
N PRO A 78 -5.54 23.81 2.01
CA PRO A 78 -6.70 22.93 2.05
C PRO A 78 -7.41 22.77 0.69
N ARG A 79 -7.43 23.81 -0.14
CA ARG A 79 -8.08 23.75 -1.46
C ARG A 79 -7.32 22.88 -2.45
N ILE A 80 -5.96 22.97 -2.44
CA ILE A 80 -5.11 22.12 -3.28
C ILE A 80 -5.29 20.66 -2.85
N TRP A 81 -5.26 20.37 -1.54
CA TRP A 81 -5.51 19.01 -1.05
C TRP A 81 -6.91 18.51 -1.45
N LEU A 82 -7.95 19.36 -1.32
CA LEU A 82 -9.30 18.99 -1.74
C LEU A 82 -9.38 18.73 -3.24
N LEU A 83 -8.75 19.56 -4.07
CA LEU A 83 -8.66 19.34 -5.52
C LEU A 83 -8.06 17.97 -5.83
N LEU A 84 -6.89 17.66 -5.26
CA LEU A 84 -6.22 16.37 -5.45
C LEU A 84 -7.10 15.20 -4.98
N THR A 85 -7.79 15.36 -3.85
CA THR A 85 -8.72 14.36 -3.31
C THR A 85 -9.90 14.10 -4.25
N VAL A 86 -10.47 15.16 -4.83
CA VAL A 86 -11.55 15.03 -5.83
C VAL A 86 -11.05 14.37 -7.12
N LEU A 87 -9.88 14.77 -7.61
CA LEU A 87 -9.28 14.13 -8.79
C LEU A 87 -9.01 12.64 -8.54
N ALA A 88 -8.48 12.29 -7.37
CA ALA A 88 -8.28 10.89 -6.98
C ALA A 88 -9.60 10.11 -6.91
N LEU A 89 -10.66 10.71 -6.35
CA LEU A 89 -12.00 10.10 -6.32
C LEU A 89 -12.54 9.83 -7.73
N ILE A 90 -12.44 10.81 -8.63
CA ILE A 90 -12.87 10.66 -10.03
C ILE A 90 -12.09 9.52 -10.69
N GLY A 91 -10.76 9.46 -10.52
CA GLY A 91 -9.93 8.38 -11.05
C GLY A 91 -10.31 7.00 -10.52
N GLY A 92 -10.57 6.89 -9.19
CA GLY A 92 -11.00 5.63 -8.57
C GLY A 92 -12.38 5.16 -9.04
N ILE A 93 -13.32 6.08 -9.29
CA ILE A 93 -14.67 5.75 -9.82
C ILE A 93 -14.59 5.34 -11.30
N ALA A 94 -13.78 6.05 -12.08
CA ALA A 94 -13.72 5.86 -13.53
C ALA A 94 -12.99 4.56 -13.93
N TYR A 95 -12.01 4.11 -13.14
CA TYR A 95 -11.12 3.00 -13.51
C TYR A 95 -11.10 1.90 -12.45
N SER A 96 -11.03 0.65 -12.89
CA SER A 96 -10.74 -0.49 -12.01
C SER A 96 -9.32 -0.41 -11.47
N PRO A 97 -9.04 -0.92 -10.25
CA PRO A 97 -7.68 -0.98 -9.74
C PRO A 97 -6.76 -1.75 -10.69
N ALA A 98 -5.63 -1.16 -11.03
CA ALA A 98 -4.64 -1.74 -11.95
C ALA A 98 -3.23 -1.79 -11.32
N ASN A 99 -3.13 -1.73 -10.00
CA ASN A 99 -1.87 -1.94 -9.28
C ASN A 99 -1.39 -3.38 -9.50
N TYR A 100 -0.12 -3.55 -9.80
CA TYR A 100 0.42 -4.86 -10.17
C TYR A 100 0.34 -5.88 -9.04
N ASP A 101 0.73 -5.50 -7.82
CA ASP A 101 0.59 -6.36 -6.63
C ASP A 101 -0.88 -6.78 -6.38
N TYR A 102 -1.82 -5.90 -6.70
CA TYR A 102 -3.25 -6.18 -6.62
C TYR A 102 -3.66 -7.28 -7.59
N LEU A 103 -3.24 -7.21 -8.84
CA LEU A 103 -3.62 -8.16 -9.90
C LEU A 103 -2.93 -9.51 -9.76
N THR A 104 -1.69 -9.53 -9.25
CA THR A 104 -0.87 -10.75 -9.20
C THR A 104 -1.15 -11.62 -7.97
N TYR A 105 -1.38 -11.05 -6.78
CA TYR A 105 -1.56 -11.88 -5.60
C TYR A 105 -2.63 -11.42 -4.61
N ARG A 106 -2.89 -10.11 -4.46
CA ARG A 106 -3.83 -9.64 -3.42
C ARG A 106 -5.26 -9.96 -3.76
N PHE A 107 -5.70 -9.60 -4.96
CA PHE A 107 -7.05 -9.91 -5.39
C PHE A 107 -7.20 -11.37 -5.77
N SER A 108 -6.18 -11.96 -6.41
CA SER A 108 -6.21 -13.39 -6.77
C SER A 108 -6.52 -14.26 -5.55
N ARG A 109 -5.85 -14.05 -4.40
CA ARG A 109 -6.17 -14.84 -3.20
C ARG A 109 -7.58 -14.61 -2.65
N VAL A 110 -8.15 -13.41 -2.79
CA VAL A 110 -9.56 -13.14 -2.41
C VAL A 110 -10.52 -13.91 -3.33
N LEU A 111 -10.17 -14.06 -4.61
CA LEU A 111 -10.94 -14.87 -5.56
C LEU A 111 -10.96 -16.35 -5.15
N TYR A 112 -9.79 -16.91 -4.77
CA TYR A 112 -9.72 -18.26 -4.21
C TYR A 112 -10.58 -18.41 -2.95
N TRP A 113 -10.42 -17.48 -1.97
CA TRP A 113 -11.20 -17.53 -0.72
C TRP A 113 -12.71 -17.43 -0.96
N SER A 114 -13.12 -16.58 -1.91
CA SER A 114 -14.54 -16.46 -2.29
C SER A 114 -15.07 -17.73 -2.96
N TRP A 115 -14.25 -18.43 -3.73
CA TRP A 115 -14.63 -19.69 -4.37
C TRP A 115 -14.71 -20.83 -3.36
N ASP A 116 -13.69 -20.95 -2.52
CA ASP A 116 -13.57 -22.03 -1.52
C ASP A 116 -14.34 -21.73 -0.22
N GLN A 117 -15.01 -20.57 -0.13
CA GLN A 117 -15.77 -20.08 1.02
C GLN A 117 -14.94 -19.99 2.31
N GLY A 118 -13.63 -19.86 2.21
CA GLY A 118 -12.70 -19.78 3.33
C GLY A 118 -11.28 -19.51 2.89
N TRP A 119 -10.46 -19.12 3.86
CA TRP A 119 -9.02 -19.05 3.66
C TRP A 119 -8.44 -20.46 3.56
N SER A 120 -7.59 -20.65 2.58
CA SER A 120 -6.81 -21.89 2.42
C SER A 120 -5.39 -21.54 1.98
N TRP A 121 -4.44 -22.43 2.26
CA TRP A 121 -3.13 -22.35 1.63
C TRP A 121 -3.26 -22.73 0.17
N ILE A 122 -3.00 -21.77 -0.72
CA ILE A 122 -3.21 -21.91 -2.16
C ILE A 122 -1.98 -22.64 -2.75
N PRO A 123 -2.16 -23.78 -3.44
CA PRO A 123 -1.10 -24.42 -4.20
C PRO A 123 -0.69 -23.51 -5.38
N THR A 124 0.39 -22.75 -5.23
CA THR A 124 0.84 -21.79 -6.23
C THR A 124 2.32 -21.46 -6.07
N ILE A 125 3.02 -21.24 -7.19
CA ILE A 125 4.41 -20.72 -7.18
C ILE A 125 4.46 -19.25 -6.78
N ASN A 126 3.33 -18.54 -6.86
CA ASN A 126 3.25 -17.18 -6.33
C ASN A 126 3.04 -17.18 -4.80
N HIS A 127 4.10 -17.54 -4.08
CA HIS A 127 4.06 -17.69 -2.62
C HIS A 127 3.55 -16.45 -1.88
N ARG A 128 3.58 -15.24 -2.51
CA ARG A 128 3.01 -14.01 -1.93
C ARG A 128 1.51 -14.12 -1.66
N MET A 129 0.78 -14.96 -2.39
CA MET A 129 -0.64 -15.24 -2.13
C MET A 129 -0.85 -15.84 -0.75
N ASN A 130 0.12 -16.59 -0.24
CA ASN A 130 0.02 -17.32 1.01
C ASN A 130 0.61 -16.54 2.19
N TYR A 131 1.87 -16.10 2.09
CA TYR A 131 2.60 -15.60 3.25
C TYR A 131 2.36 -14.14 3.61
N SER A 132 1.84 -13.32 2.70
CA SER A 132 1.69 -11.89 2.95
C SER A 132 0.51 -11.58 3.89
N GLY A 133 0.61 -10.47 4.64
CA GLY A 133 -0.45 -10.03 5.55
C GLY A 133 -1.81 -9.92 4.86
N THR A 134 -2.88 -10.27 5.57
CA THR A 134 -4.25 -10.38 5.02
C THR A 134 -5.19 -9.25 5.44
N GLY A 135 -4.70 -8.29 6.26
CA GLY A 135 -5.57 -7.28 6.88
C GLY A 135 -6.26 -6.35 5.88
N PHE A 136 -5.64 -6.07 4.73
CA PHE A 136 -6.26 -5.28 3.67
C PHE A 136 -7.28 -6.11 2.89
N GLU A 137 -6.97 -7.36 2.61
CA GLU A 137 -7.81 -8.28 1.85
C GLU A 137 -9.08 -8.68 2.61
N TRP A 138 -9.05 -8.72 3.95
CA TRP A 138 -10.27 -8.90 4.75
C TRP A 138 -11.26 -7.73 4.65
N LEU A 139 -10.84 -6.56 4.15
CA LEU A 139 -11.74 -5.47 3.77
C LEU A 139 -12.23 -5.61 2.33
N MET A 140 -11.42 -6.19 1.44
CA MET A 140 -11.79 -6.45 0.04
C MET A 140 -12.79 -7.60 -0.08
N ALA A 141 -12.59 -8.69 0.67
CA ALA A 141 -13.38 -9.92 0.56
C ALA A 141 -14.90 -9.68 0.72
N PRO A 142 -15.41 -8.97 1.73
CA PRO A 142 -16.85 -8.72 1.84
C PRO A 142 -17.39 -7.88 0.68
N LEU A 143 -16.65 -6.89 0.18
CA LEU A 143 -17.06 -6.09 -0.97
C LEU A 143 -17.16 -6.97 -2.22
N PHE A 144 -16.16 -7.84 -2.45
CA PHE A 144 -16.18 -8.74 -3.59
C PHE A 144 -17.28 -9.80 -3.49
N ILE A 145 -17.43 -10.43 -2.34
CA ILE A 145 -18.40 -11.51 -2.13
C ILE A 145 -19.83 -11.01 -2.35
N LEU A 146 -20.14 -9.78 -1.91
CA LEU A 146 -21.47 -9.20 -2.03
C LEU A 146 -21.76 -8.62 -3.41
N PHE A 147 -20.79 -7.92 -4.02
CA PHE A 147 -21.03 -7.14 -5.24
C PHE A 147 -20.44 -7.76 -6.51
N LYS A 148 -19.61 -8.78 -6.40
CA LYS A 148 -18.92 -9.45 -7.52
C LYS A 148 -18.21 -8.49 -8.48
N THR A 149 -17.66 -7.39 -7.91
CA THR A 149 -16.90 -6.38 -8.63
C THR A 149 -15.73 -5.88 -7.79
N ASP A 150 -14.67 -5.49 -8.45
CA ASP A 150 -13.47 -4.90 -7.85
C ASP A 150 -13.50 -3.37 -7.82
N ARG A 151 -14.46 -2.75 -8.50
CA ARG A 151 -14.55 -1.28 -8.65
C ARG A 151 -14.69 -0.52 -7.34
N LEU A 152 -15.11 -1.18 -6.26
CA LEU A 152 -15.30 -0.55 -4.95
C LEU A 152 -14.05 -0.59 -4.07
N PHE A 153 -13.01 -1.30 -4.45
CA PHE A 153 -11.86 -1.53 -3.57
C PHE A 153 -11.04 -0.27 -3.28
N PHE A 154 -10.99 0.66 -4.22
CA PHE A 154 -10.31 1.94 -3.98
C PHE A 154 -10.91 2.71 -2.79
N LEU A 155 -12.18 2.50 -2.46
CA LEU A 155 -12.84 3.17 -1.34
C LEU A 155 -12.15 2.88 0.01
N ILE A 156 -11.52 1.71 0.17
CA ILE A 156 -10.79 1.35 1.38
C ILE A 156 -9.64 2.34 1.63
N ASN A 157 -8.84 2.59 0.59
CA ASN A 157 -7.76 3.56 0.64
C ASN A 157 -8.26 4.99 0.68
N PHE A 158 -9.29 5.31 -0.11
CA PHE A 158 -9.86 6.65 -0.16
C PHE A 158 -10.37 7.11 1.20
N ILE A 159 -11.17 6.28 1.88
CA ILE A 159 -11.69 6.57 3.23
C ILE A 159 -10.52 6.72 4.22
N SER A 160 -9.55 5.82 4.18
CA SER A 160 -8.36 5.90 5.04
C SER A 160 -7.59 7.20 4.80
N TYR A 161 -7.37 7.58 3.55
CA TYR A 161 -6.66 8.80 3.15
C TYR A 161 -7.31 10.08 3.69
N LEU A 162 -8.65 10.13 3.77
CA LEU A 162 -9.36 11.29 4.30
C LEU A 162 -9.02 11.61 5.77
N PHE A 163 -8.57 10.63 6.54
CA PHE A 163 -8.14 10.84 7.93
C PHE A 163 -6.72 11.39 8.05
N MET A 164 -5.90 11.25 7.01
CA MET A 164 -4.47 11.52 7.07
C MET A 164 -4.13 12.96 7.50
N PRO A 165 -4.75 14.03 6.97
CA PRO A 165 -4.43 15.40 7.40
C PRO A 165 -4.62 15.60 8.91
N GLY A 166 -5.74 15.14 9.46
CA GLY A 166 -6.05 15.25 10.89
C GLY A 166 -5.07 14.48 11.76
N LEU A 167 -4.66 13.30 11.31
CA LEU A 167 -3.69 12.45 11.99
C LEU A 167 -2.29 13.08 11.99
N VAL A 168 -1.82 13.58 10.86
CA VAL A 168 -0.53 14.29 10.76
C VAL A 168 -0.51 15.49 11.70
N PHE A 169 -1.55 16.34 11.67
CA PHE A 169 -1.63 17.49 12.57
C PHE A 169 -1.57 17.05 14.03
N SER A 170 -2.31 16.04 14.40
CA SER A 170 -2.38 15.55 15.78
C SER A 170 -1.04 14.99 16.24
N VAL A 171 -0.44 14.08 15.49
CA VAL A 171 0.82 13.44 15.86
C VAL A 171 1.94 14.44 15.92
N PHE A 172 2.09 15.33 14.92
CA PHE A 172 3.13 16.35 14.89
C PHE A 172 3.01 17.33 16.07
N SER A 173 1.77 17.77 16.38
CA SER A 173 1.53 18.66 17.52
C SER A 173 1.86 17.99 18.86
N HIS A 174 1.60 16.69 19.02
CA HIS A 174 1.93 15.95 20.25
C HIS A 174 3.42 15.65 20.38
N LEU A 175 4.15 15.58 19.26
CA LEU A 175 5.62 15.52 19.25
C LEU A 175 6.28 16.89 19.50
N GLY A 176 5.50 17.91 19.83
CA GLY A 176 6.04 19.25 20.15
C GLY A 176 6.37 20.11 18.94
N ILE A 177 6.06 19.68 17.73
CA ILE A 177 6.18 20.51 16.54
C ILE A 177 5.17 21.64 16.64
N GLY A 178 5.62 22.88 16.44
CA GLY A 178 4.79 24.07 16.56
C GLY A 178 3.50 23.99 15.74
N LYS A 179 2.35 24.37 16.32
CA LYS A 179 1.02 24.25 15.69
C LYS A 179 0.93 24.81 14.26
N ARG A 180 1.69 25.87 13.95
CA ARG A 180 1.72 26.49 12.61
C ARG A 180 2.43 25.59 11.60
N ILE A 181 3.54 24.97 11.99
CA ILE A 181 4.30 24.03 11.18
C ILE A 181 3.45 22.77 10.98
N SER A 182 2.89 22.20 12.05
CA SER A 182 1.99 21.06 12.00
C SER A 182 0.78 21.31 11.08
N TRP A 183 0.22 22.56 11.09
CA TRP A 183 -0.88 22.94 10.22
C TRP A 183 -0.49 22.96 8.73
N TRP A 184 0.73 23.33 8.36
CA TRP A 184 1.19 23.25 6.99
C TRP A 184 1.46 21.82 6.56
N TRP A 185 2.18 21.06 7.39
CA TRP A 185 2.52 19.68 7.09
C TRP A 185 1.31 18.75 7.02
N MET A 186 0.21 19.04 7.70
CA MET A 186 -1.02 18.26 7.58
C MET A 186 -1.63 18.30 6.17
N TRP A 187 -1.31 19.29 5.38
CA TRP A 187 -1.74 19.40 3.98
C TRP A 187 -0.66 18.92 3.01
N ILE A 188 0.60 19.25 3.28
CA ILE A 188 1.72 18.92 2.41
C ILE A 188 1.95 17.40 2.37
N LEU A 189 2.08 16.77 3.53
CA LEU A 189 2.42 15.35 3.59
C LEU A 189 1.41 14.42 2.90
N PRO A 190 0.09 14.57 3.06
CA PRO A 190 -0.88 13.76 2.31
C PRO A 190 -0.84 13.97 0.79
N CYS A 191 -0.30 15.10 0.30
CA CYS A 191 -0.07 15.31 -1.14
C CYS A 191 1.19 14.60 -1.64
N GLY A 192 1.97 13.91 -0.78
CA GLY A 192 3.06 13.04 -1.21
C GLY A 192 2.57 11.97 -2.18
N TYR A 193 3.38 11.71 -3.21
CA TYR A 193 2.96 10.90 -4.35
C TYR A 193 2.50 9.50 -3.93
N CYS A 194 3.22 8.84 -2.98
CA CYS A 194 2.85 7.53 -2.44
C CYS A 194 1.48 7.50 -1.74
N TYR A 195 0.99 8.62 -1.24
CA TYR A 195 -0.32 8.69 -0.59
C TYR A 195 -1.44 9.00 -1.57
N ILE A 196 -1.25 10.05 -2.37
CA ILE A 196 -2.33 10.52 -3.26
C ILE A 196 -2.58 9.55 -4.42
N LEU A 197 -1.53 8.92 -4.97
CA LEU A 197 -1.70 7.91 -6.02
C LEU A 197 -2.41 6.66 -5.49
N GLN A 198 -2.10 6.23 -4.26
CA GLN A 198 -2.79 5.09 -3.64
C GLN A 198 -4.19 5.41 -3.15
N ALA A 199 -4.55 6.67 -2.92
CA ALA A 199 -5.89 7.05 -2.50
C ALA A 199 -6.99 6.61 -3.49
N ALA A 200 -6.65 6.47 -4.79
CA ALA A 200 -7.55 6.01 -5.84
C ALA A 200 -7.33 4.53 -6.25
N SER A 201 -6.62 3.75 -5.44
CA SER A 201 -6.14 2.41 -5.79
C SER A 201 -6.36 1.40 -4.66
N ALA A 202 -5.95 0.15 -4.90
CA ALA A 202 -6.00 -0.95 -3.94
C ALA A 202 -4.62 -1.32 -3.35
N GLY A 203 -3.66 -0.38 -3.32
CA GLY A 203 -2.37 -0.55 -2.64
C GLY A 203 -2.52 -0.47 -1.11
N ASN A 204 -1.74 -1.23 -0.33
CA ASN A 204 -1.90 -1.27 1.14
C ASN A 204 -0.88 -0.43 1.92
N ASP A 205 0.01 0.32 1.25
CA ASP A 205 1.08 1.07 1.92
C ASP A 205 0.56 2.34 2.62
N SER A 206 -0.26 3.15 1.91
CA SER A 206 -0.90 4.33 2.50
C SER A 206 -1.93 3.97 3.57
N PHE A 207 -2.64 2.85 3.40
CA PHE A 207 -3.53 2.27 4.40
C PHE A 207 -2.79 1.99 5.71
N ALA A 208 -1.65 1.30 5.65
CA ALA A 208 -0.82 1.03 6.82
C ALA A 208 -0.29 2.32 7.49
N ALA A 209 0.08 3.34 6.71
CA ALA A 209 0.51 4.64 7.22
C ALA A 209 -0.57 5.34 8.07
N VAL A 210 -1.82 5.26 7.64
CA VAL A 210 -2.96 5.83 8.37
C VAL A 210 -3.16 5.13 9.72
N TYR A 211 -3.06 3.79 9.76
CA TYR A 211 -3.20 3.04 11.02
C TYR A 211 -2.01 3.26 11.96
N PHE A 212 -0.80 3.40 11.43
CA PHE A 212 0.35 3.79 12.25
C PHE A 212 0.14 5.16 12.91
N LEU A 213 -0.23 6.17 12.13
CA LEU A 213 -0.55 7.50 12.67
C LEU A 213 -1.73 7.46 13.65
N ALA A 214 -2.75 6.66 13.39
CA ALA A 214 -3.90 6.49 14.28
C ALA A 214 -3.49 5.86 15.61
N SER A 215 -2.60 4.87 15.59
CA SER A 215 -2.08 4.25 16.81
C SER A 215 -1.38 5.26 17.71
N LEU A 216 -0.50 6.11 17.14
CA LEU A 216 0.16 7.18 17.87
C LEU A 216 -0.82 8.27 18.31
N HIS A 217 -1.78 8.66 17.46
CA HIS A 217 -2.81 9.65 17.78
C HIS A 217 -3.57 9.29 19.06
N TYR A 218 -4.08 8.06 19.14
CA TYR A 218 -4.82 7.62 20.32
C TYR A 218 -3.92 7.44 21.53
N LEU A 219 -2.71 6.95 21.37
CA LEU A 219 -1.77 6.76 22.47
C LEU A 219 -1.32 8.08 23.09
N PHE A 220 -1.05 9.11 22.29
CA PHE A 220 -0.72 10.45 22.81
C PHE A 220 -1.88 11.09 23.58
N ARG A 221 -3.12 10.75 23.27
CA ARG A 221 -4.33 11.27 23.94
C ARG A 221 -4.67 10.56 25.25
N VAL A 222 -3.91 9.54 25.63
CA VAL A 222 -4.08 8.89 26.94
C VAL A 222 -3.70 9.87 28.04
N LYS A 223 -4.67 10.19 28.90
CA LYS A 223 -4.53 11.04 30.09
C LYS A 223 -4.98 10.25 31.31
N THR A 224 -4.41 10.56 32.47
CA THR A 224 -4.64 9.86 33.74
C THR A 224 -6.11 9.75 34.17
N SER A 225 -6.99 10.60 33.64
CA SER A 225 -8.37 10.72 34.14
C SER A 225 -9.51 10.52 33.14
N SER A 226 -9.27 10.38 31.84
CA SER A 226 -10.36 10.72 30.92
C SER A 226 -10.73 9.78 29.79
N SER A 227 -9.96 8.77 29.41
CA SER A 227 -10.40 7.94 28.28
C SER A 227 -9.90 6.50 28.35
N VAL A 228 -10.77 5.63 28.79
CA VAL A 228 -10.59 4.15 28.77
C VAL A 228 -10.42 3.61 27.33
N LYS A 229 -10.93 4.31 26.32
CA LYS A 229 -11.03 3.84 24.93
C LYS A 229 -9.77 4.07 24.09
N ASN A 230 -9.00 5.11 24.39
CA ASN A 230 -7.83 5.47 23.59
C ASN A 230 -6.74 4.38 23.55
N PRO A 231 -6.39 3.72 24.68
CA PRO A 231 -5.43 2.62 24.67
C PRO A 231 -5.88 1.45 23.78
N ALA A 232 -7.15 1.06 23.87
CA ALA A 232 -7.71 -0.02 23.06
C ALA A 232 -7.67 0.32 21.56
N LEU A 233 -8.11 1.53 21.15
CA LEU A 233 -8.05 1.98 19.76
C LEU A 233 -6.62 2.07 19.24
N SER A 234 -5.66 2.48 20.08
CA SER A 234 -4.24 2.47 19.72
C SER A 234 -3.73 1.06 19.46
N CYS A 235 -4.10 0.11 20.33
CA CYS A 235 -3.73 -1.30 20.21
C CYS A 235 -4.31 -1.94 18.95
N LEU A 236 -5.59 -1.69 18.64
CA LEU A 236 -6.23 -2.16 17.40
C LEU A 236 -5.59 -1.53 16.16
N ALA A 237 -5.28 -0.24 16.18
CA ALA A 237 -4.68 0.43 15.05
C ALA A 237 -3.28 -0.09 14.72
N ILE A 238 -2.41 -0.33 15.74
CA ILE A 238 -1.07 -0.87 15.47
C ILE A 238 -1.16 -2.33 14.98
N ALA A 239 -2.13 -3.10 15.46
CA ALA A 239 -2.38 -4.46 14.98
C ALA A 239 -2.85 -4.47 13.51
N LEU A 240 -3.79 -3.59 13.13
CA LEU A 240 -4.23 -3.43 11.74
C LEU A 240 -3.09 -3.02 10.81
N MET A 241 -2.18 -2.14 11.26
CA MET A 241 -0.99 -1.77 10.49
C MET A 241 -0.12 -2.99 10.18
N THR A 242 0.19 -3.80 11.20
CA THR A 242 1.03 -5.01 11.01
C THR A 242 0.30 -6.07 10.20
N GLY A 243 -1.00 -6.28 10.44
CA GLY A 243 -1.84 -7.21 9.70
C GLY A 243 -1.99 -6.87 8.22
N ALA A 244 -1.98 -5.58 7.88
CA ALA A 244 -2.01 -5.15 6.48
C ALA A 244 -0.70 -5.43 5.76
N LYS A 245 0.45 -5.35 6.45
CA LYS A 245 1.77 -5.52 5.82
C LYS A 245 2.86 -5.83 6.84
N ALA A 246 3.46 -7.01 6.73
CA ALA A 246 4.52 -7.48 7.62
C ALA A 246 5.78 -6.58 7.62
N SER A 247 6.11 -5.97 6.48
CA SER A 247 7.26 -5.05 6.37
C SER A 247 7.17 -3.81 7.25
N ASN A 248 6.00 -3.54 7.85
CA ASN A 248 5.79 -2.46 8.81
C ASN A 248 6.02 -2.89 10.28
N LEU A 249 6.35 -4.16 10.56
CA LEU A 249 6.65 -4.63 11.92
C LEU A 249 7.67 -3.77 12.68
N PRO A 250 8.77 -3.25 12.06
CA PRO A 250 9.69 -2.37 12.76
C PRO A 250 9.05 -1.11 13.35
N LEU A 251 7.93 -0.62 12.80
CA LEU A 251 7.19 0.54 13.33
C LEU A 251 6.47 0.26 14.67
N VAL A 252 6.43 -0.99 15.12
CA VAL A 252 6.00 -1.32 16.49
C VAL A 252 6.99 -0.72 17.51
N LEU A 253 8.29 -0.58 17.16
CA LEU A 253 9.29 0.00 18.04
C LEU A 253 8.97 1.44 18.49
N PRO A 254 8.75 2.43 17.62
CA PRO A 254 8.36 3.78 18.05
C PRO A 254 7.02 3.81 18.81
N TRP A 255 6.08 2.92 18.48
CA TRP A 255 4.85 2.78 19.24
C TRP A 255 5.13 2.29 20.67
N LEU A 256 5.97 1.28 20.85
CA LEU A 256 6.41 0.78 22.18
C LEU A 256 7.13 1.87 22.99
N VAL A 257 7.96 2.69 22.35
CA VAL A 257 8.59 3.85 23.02
C VAL A 257 7.53 4.78 23.58
N VAL A 258 6.46 5.09 22.83
CA VAL A 258 5.36 5.94 23.35
C VAL A 258 4.58 5.22 24.45
N VAL A 259 4.33 3.91 24.35
CA VAL A 259 3.73 3.09 25.41
C VAL A 259 4.55 3.21 26.71
N PHE A 260 5.87 3.06 26.61
CA PHE A 260 6.77 3.20 27.75
C PHE A 260 6.74 4.61 28.36
N LEU A 261 6.79 5.64 27.52
CA LEU A 261 6.70 7.04 27.99
C LEU A 261 5.35 7.35 28.67
N LYS A 262 4.27 6.67 28.25
CA LYS A 262 2.91 6.84 28.79
C LYS A 262 2.52 5.79 29.83
N ARG A 263 3.42 4.89 30.23
CA ARG A 263 3.11 3.72 31.09
C ARG A 263 2.34 4.08 32.35
N ARG A 264 2.71 5.17 33.05
CA ARG A 264 2.02 5.61 34.28
C ARG A 264 0.54 5.95 34.04
N ASN A 265 0.23 6.49 32.84
CA ASN A 265 -1.14 6.84 32.46
C ASN A 265 -1.93 5.62 31.95
N LEU A 266 -1.23 4.64 31.37
CA LEU A 266 -1.83 3.40 30.84
C LEU A 266 -2.24 2.44 31.96
N TRP A 267 -1.41 2.27 33.01
CA TRP A 267 -1.70 1.38 34.14
C TRP A 267 -2.87 1.84 35.04
N GLY A 268 -3.49 3.01 34.76
CA GLY A 268 -4.71 3.48 35.41
C GLY A 268 -5.98 2.89 34.78
N LYS A 269 -7.03 3.72 34.69
CA LYS A 269 -8.37 3.34 34.17
C LYS A 269 -8.37 2.81 32.72
N GLY A 270 -7.28 3.00 31.96
CA GLY A 270 -7.15 2.56 30.58
C GLY A 270 -6.66 1.11 30.41
N ALA A 271 -6.00 0.54 31.42
CA ALA A 271 -5.42 -0.80 31.34
C ALA A 271 -6.45 -1.91 31.06
N PRO A 272 -7.60 -1.99 31.73
CA PRO A 272 -8.57 -3.04 31.44
C PRO A 272 -9.07 -3.04 29.99
N ALA A 273 -9.29 -1.86 29.41
CA ALA A 273 -9.74 -1.76 28.02
C ALA A 273 -8.64 -2.12 27.02
N MET A 274 -7.38 -1.81 27.33
CA MET A 274 -6.24 -2.23 26.52
C MET A 274 -6.06 -3.75 26.57
N ILE A 275 -6.12 -4.33 27.77
CA ILE A 275 -6.02 -5.79 27.97
C ILE A 275 -7.16 -6.50 27.24
N ALA A 276 -8.39 -6.01 27.34
CA ALA A 276 -9.54 -6.58 26.63
C ALA A 276 -9.41 -6.47 25.09
N ALA A 277 -8.65 -5.50 24.58
CA ALA A 277 -8.40 -5.35 23.15
C ALA A 277 -7.28 -6.29 22.62
N ILE A 278 -6.41 -6.83 23.48
CA ILE A 278 -5.26 -7.65 23.09
C ILE A 278 -5.67 -8.89 22.28
N PRO A 279 -6.65 -9.72 22.69
CA PRO A 279 -7.02 -10.89 21.88
C PRO A 279 -7.47 -10.54 20.47
N VAL A 280 -8.27 -9.47 20.32
CA VAL A 280 -8.69 -8.97 19.01
C VAL A 280 -7.49 -8.42 18.23
N ALA A 281 -6.62 -7.64 18.87
CA ALA A 281 -5.42 -7.10 18.26
C ALA A 281 -4.48 -8.22 17.75
N VAL A 282 -4.30 -9.28 18.52
CA VAL A 282 -3.55 -10.47 18.11
C VAL A 282 -4.17 -11.10 16.87
N ALA A 283 -5.47 -11.32 16.87
CA ALA A 283 -6.19 -11.97 15.78
C ALA A 283 -6.18 -11.16 14.45
N ILE A 284 -6.13 -9.83 14.51
CA ILE A 284 -6.10 -8.95 13.34
C ILE A 284 -4.70 -8.47 12.94
N SER A 285 -3.68 -8.84 13.70
CA SER A 285 -2.28 -8.51 13.40
C SER A 285 -1.67 -9.47 12.36
N PHE A 286 -0.38 -9.33 12.13
CA PHE A 286 0.37 -10.29 11.30
C PHE A 286 0.56 -11.66 11.99
N LEU A 287 0.34 -11.77 13.28
CA LEU A 287 0.63 -13.00 14.03
C LEU A 287 -0.10 -14.24 13.52
N PRO A 288 -1.41 -14.24 13.18
CA PRO A 288 -2.06 -15.40 12.59
C PRO A 288 -1.36 -15.87 11.30
N MET A 289 -0.99 -14.94 10.43
CA MET A 289 -0.25 -15.30 9.21
C MET A 289 1.15 -15.83 9.52
N ALA A 290 1.86 -15.27 10.49
CA ALA A 290 3.16 -15.78 10.90
C ALA A 290 3.08 -17.23 11.43
N LEU A 291 2.03 -17.55 12.19
CA LEU A 291 1.80 -18.92 12.68
C LEU A 291 1.46 -19.89 11.54
N LEU A 292 0.63 -19.47 10.59
CA LEU A 292 0.32 -20.26 9.39
C LEU A 292 1.56 -20.44 8.52
N ASN A 293 2.37 -19.40 8.34
CA ASN A 293 3.64 -19.49 7.62
C ASN A 293 4.58 -20.52 8.27
N ILE A 294 4.74 -20.49 9.59
CA ILE A 294 5.54 -21.48 10.32
C ILE A 294 4.98 -22.90 10.10
N HIS A 295 3.65 -23.05 10.16
CA HIS A 295 3.01 -24.35 9.99
C HIS A 295 3.27 -24.94 8.58
N TYR A 296 3.14 -24.12 7.53
CA TYR A 296 3.26 -24.61 6.14
C TYR A 296 4.68 -24.61 5.58
N THR A 297 5.58 -23.72 6.07
CA THR A 297 6.92 -23.52 5.48
C THR A 297 8.07 -23.64 6.47
N GLY A 298 7.78 -23.76 7.77
CA GLY A 298 8.80 -23.76 8.82
C GLY A 298 9.39 -22.38 9.13
N ASP A 299 9.01 -21.32 8.42
CA ASP A 299 9.53 -19.95 8.59
C ASP A 299 8.38 -18.96 8.78
N TYR A 300 8.49 -18.05 9.75
CA TYR A 300 7.45 -17.05 10.04
C TYR A 300 7.22 -16.05 8.89
N THR A 301 8.21 -15.87 8.02
CA THR A 301 8.08 -15.03 6.82
C THR A 301 7.28 -15.73 5.71
N GLY A 302 7.21 -17.06 5.73
CA GLY A 302 6.58 -17.88 4.71
C GLY A 302 7.39 -18.03 3.41
N ASP A 303 8.63 -17.51 3.39
CA ASP A 303 9.52 -17.56 2.23
C ASP A 303 10.94 -17.96 2.67
N PRO A 304 11.13 -19.22 3.12
CA PRO A 304 12.41 -19.68 3.70
C PRO A 304 13.57 -19.63 2.71
N HIS A 305 13.30 -19.77 1.41
CA HIS A 305 14.32 -19.81 0.36
C HIS A 305 14.55 -18.45 -0.32
N ASN A 306 13.98 -17.38 0.21
CA ASN A 306 14.09 -16.04 -0.38
C ASN A 306 13.66 -15.96 -1.86
N ALA A 307 12.65 -16.73 -2.22
CA ALA A 307 12.12 -16.78 -3.58
C ALA A 307 11.61 -15.41 -4.07
N SER A 308 11.17 -14.55 -3.15
CA SER A 308 10.71 -13.18 -3.46
C SER A 308 11.84 -12.20 -3.81
N ARG A 309 13.11 -12.60 -3.62
CA ARG A 309 14.30 -11.74 -3.79
C ARG A 309 14.28 -10.45 -2.95
N MET A 310 13.46 -10.37 -1.93
CA MET A 310 13.33 -9.18 -1.08
C MET A 310 14.23 -9.24 0.17
N ARG A 311 14.81 -10.38 0.49
CA ARG A 311 15.73 -10.53 1.62
C ARG A 311 17.12 -10.05 1.23
N VAL A 312 17.70 -9.16 2.03
CA VAL A 312 19.06 -8.67 1.85
C VAL A 312 20.02 -9.47 2.73
N SER A 313 21.07 -10.02 2.14
CA SER A 313 22.09 -10.82 2.84
C SER A 313 23.08 -9.94 3.61
N ASP A 314 23.54 -8.83 3.00
CA ASP A 314 24.44 -7.86 3.63
C ASP A 314 23.67 -6.61 4.09
N PRO A 315 23.51 -6.38 5.41
CA PRO A 315 22.77 -5.24 5.96
C PRO A 315 23.26 -3.88 5.46
N LEU A 316 24.58 -3.71 5.25
CA LEU A 316 25.14 -2.44 4.77
C LEU A 316 24.78 -2.19 3.30
N SER A 317 24.92 -3.19 2.45
CA SER A 317 24.47 -3.12 1.05
C SER A 317 22.96 -2.89 0.96
N GLY A 318 22.19 -3.45 1.90
CA GLY A 318 20.75 -3.18 2.04
C GLY A 318 20.47 -1.71 2.31
N VAL A 319 21.10 -1.11 3.30
CA VAL A 319 20.92 0.31 3.63
C VAL A 319 21.36 1.20 2.47
N VAL A 320 22.51 0.94 1.85
CA VAL A 320 23.03 1.73 0.73
C VAL A 320 22.14 1.58 -0.51
N GLY A 321 21.80 0.35 -0.90
CA GLY A 321 20.94 0.09 -2.06
C GLY A 321 19.57 0.72 -1.94
N ASN A 322 18.89 0.52 -0.79
CA ASN A 322 17.62 1.18 -0.53
C ASN A 322 17.72 2.72 -0.50
N SER A 323 18.83 3.27 0.03
CA SER A 323 19.04 4.74 0.03
C SER A 323 19.20 5.29 -1.38
N LEU A 324 19.85 4.58 -2.28
CA LEU A 324 19.95 4.95 -3.70
C LEU A 324 18.59 4.90 -4.39
N GLN A 325 17.79 3.84 -4.13
CA GLN A 325 16.42 3.77 -4.63
C GLN A 325 15.57 4.94 -4.12
N LEU A 326 15.65 5.25 -2.83
CA LEU A 326 14.97 6.41 -2.23
C LEU A 326 15.42 7.73 -2.86
N ALA A 327 16.72 7.91 -3.09
CA ALA A 327 17.24 9.11 -3.74
C ALA A 327 16.71 9.23 -5.17
N LYS A 328 16.77 8.17 -5.95
CA LYS A 328 16.23 8.11 -7.31
C LYS A 328 14.75 8.52 -7.34
N ASP A 329 13.90 7.89 -6.52
CA ASP A 329 12.46 8.10 -6.62
C ASP A 329 12.00 9.44 -6.03
N ASN A 330 12.77 10.03 -5.09
CA ASN A 330 12.35 11.22 -4.36
C ASN A 330 13.08 12.51 -4.74
N LEU A 331 14.25 12.44 -5.41
CA LEU A 331 14.98 13.62 -5.86
C LEU A 331 14.74 13.97 -7.34
N LEU A 332 14.01 13.11 -8.06
CA LEU A 332 13.62 13.40 -9.44
C LEU A 332 12.33 14.23 -9.48
N PRO A 333 12.18 15.07 -10.50
CA PRO A 333 10.92 15.78 -10.72
C PRO A 333 9.77 14.80 -10.99
N PRO A 334 8.51 15.24 -10.82
CA PRO A 334 7.35 14.38 -11.06
C PRO A 334 7.22 13.90 -12.50
N LEU A 335 7.77 14.69 -13.45
CA LEU A 335 7.79 14.42 -14.89
C LEU A 335 9.23 14.52 -15.38
N MET A 336 9.65 13.52 -16.15
CA MET A 336 10.93 13.48 -16.85
C MET A 336 10.69 13.48 -18.37
N PRO A 337 11.52 14.19 -19.14
CA PRO A 337 11.34 14.23 -20.61
C PRO A 337 11.64 12.89 -21.28
N ARG A 338 12.43 12.04 -20.64
CA ARG A 338 12.79 10.68 -21.08
C ARG A 338 13.21 9.81 -19.91
N PRO A 339 13.13 8.47 -20.04
CA PRO A 339 13.69 7.55 -19.07
C PRO A 339 15.21 7.73 -18.97
N ILE A 340 15.75 7.57 -17.77
CA ILE A 340 17.19 7.64 -17.50
C ILE A 340 17.59 6.43 -16.69
N ASP A 341 18.65 5.74 -17.11
CA ASP A 341 19.35 4.76 -16.28
C ASP A 341 20.50 5.46 -15.53
N TRP A 342 20.40 5.47 -14.21
CA TRP A 342 21.39 6.08 -13.33
C TRP A 342 22.52 5.10 -12.94
N THR A 343 22.39 3.82 -13.28
CA THR A 343 23.35 2.77 -12.94
C THR A 343 24.79 3.04 -13.47
N PRO A 344 24.98 3.62 -14.68
CA PRO A 344 26.31 3.95 -15.17
C PRO A 344 27.07 5.01 -14.36
N PHE A 345 26.36 5.85 -13.61
CA PHE A 345 26.97 6.90 -12.80
C PHE A 345 27.49 6.43 -11.44
N LEU A 346 27.23 5.17 -11.07
CA LEU A 346 27.78 4.58 -9.85
C LEU A 346 29.29 4.28 -10.01
N PRO A 347 30.12 4.55 -8.95
CA PRO A 347 31.49 4.09 -8.92
C PRO A 347 31.58 2.57 -9.13
N ALA A 348 32.50 2.11 -9.98
CA ALA A 348 32.60 0.71 -10.39
C ALA A 348 32.63 -0.30 -9.21
N PRO A 349 33.43 -0.08 -8.11
CA PRO A 349 33.46 -1.01 -6.98
C PRO A 349 32.11 -1.05 -6.23
N LEU A 350 31.44 0.09 -6.07
CA LEU A 350 30.12 0.16 -5.44
C LEU A 350 29.07 -0.56 -6.29
N LYS A 351 29.08 -0.33 -7.60
CA LYS A 351 28.19 -0.99 -8.55
C LYS A 351 28.34 -2.50 -8.49
N ALA A 352 29.57 -3.02 -8.56
CA ALA A 352 29.84 -4.46 -8.51
C ALA A 352 29.34 -5.07 -7.19
N ARG A 353 29.58 -4.41 -6.05
CA ARG A 353 29.09 -4.84 -4.75
C ARG A 353 27.55 -4.87 -4.69
N LEU A 354 26.90 -3.79 -5.09
CA LEU A 354 25.45 -3.70 -5.04
C LEU A 354 24.77 -4.69 -5.97
N LEU A 355 25.26 -4.90 -7.18
CA LEU A 355 24.69 -5.90 -8.09
C LEU A 355 24.77 -7.33 -7.54
N ARG A 356 25.78 -7.63 -6.71
CA ARG A 356 25.94 -8.92 -6.04
C ARG A 356 25.07 -9.03 -4.78
N ASP A 357 25.10 -8.01 -3.89
CA ASP A 357 24.61 -8.09 -2.51
C ASP A 357 23.22 -7.45 -2.34
N PHE A 358 22.73 -6.73 -3.36
CA PHE A 358 21.43 -6.09 -3.41
C PHE A 358 20.74 -6.31 -4.78
N PRO A 359 20.30 -7.53 -5.08
CA PRO A 359 19.71 -7.89 -6.38
C PRO A 359 18.55 -7.01 -6.85
N PRO A 360 17.71 -6.40 -5.95
CA PRO A 360 16.63 -5.52 -6.37
C PRO A 360 17.07 -4.14 -6.88
N LEU A 361 18.37 -3.87 -7.03
CA LEU A 361 18.85 -2.58 -7.51
C LEU A 361 18.29 -2.24 -8.89
N ASN A 362 17.43 -1.24 -8.94
CA ASN A 362 16.88 -0.72 -10.18
C ASN A 362 16.92 0.82 -10.16
N LEU A 363 17.92 1.39 -10.81
CA LEU A 363 18.12 2.83 -10.90
C LEU A 363 17.56 3.44 -12.19
N ASN A 364 16.70 2.71 -12.90
CA ASN A 364 15.96 3.25 -14.03
C ASN A 364 14.82 4.15 -13.54
N SER A 365 14.75 5.36 -14.04
CA SER A 365 13.63 6.29 -13.82
C SER A 365 12.76 6.34 -15.07
N GLY A 366 11.45 6.18 -14.91
CA GLY A 366 10.47 6.41 -15.97
C GLY A 366 10.17 7.89 -16.19
N GLU A 367 9.34 8.17 -17.19
CA GLU A 367 8.88 9.52 -17.51
C GLU A 367 7.95 10.12 -16.44
N LEU A 368 7.23 9.25 -15.75
CA LEU A 368 6.26 9.59 -14.70
C LEU A 368 6.57 8.82 -13.41
N GLN A 369 6.37 9.47 -12.29
CA GLN A 369 6.28 8.75 -11.01
C GLN A 369 4.94 8.01 -10.96
N ILE A 370 5.00 6.70 -10.85
CA ILE A 370 3.82 5.82 -10.80
C ILE A 370 3.60 5.25 -9.40
N GLU A 371 2.41 4.76 -9.15
CA GLU A 371 2.00 4.22 -7.85
C GLU A 371 2.94 3.15 -7.31
N GLU A 372 3.47 2.31 -8.18
CA GLU A 372 4.33 1.16 -7.82
C GLU A 372 5.68 1.57 -7.22
N HIS A 373 6.19 2.78 -7.52
CA HIS A 373 7.51 3.23 -7.08
C HIS A 373 7.51 4.55 -6.31
N ALA A 374 6.43 5.33 -6.38
CA ALA A 374 6.40 6.68 -5.84
C ALA A 374 6.62 6.74 -4.32
N GLY A 375 7.50 7.63 -3.90
CA GLY A 375 7.69 8.03 -2.50
C GLY A 375 6.96 9.34 -2.17
N PRO A 376 7.42 10.10 -1.16
CA PRO A 376 6.84 11.41 -0.82
C PRO A 376 7.03 12.48 -1.91
N GLY A 377 8.03 12.33 -2.77
CA GLY A 377 8.32 13.19 -3.89
C GLY A 377 9.25 14.37 -3.59
N LEU A 378 9.82 14.93 -4.68
CA LEU A 378 10.87 15.96 -4.64
C LEU A 378 10.52 17.16 -3.75
N GLY A 379 9.29 17.67 -3.89
CA GLY A 379 8.89 18.88 -3.15
C GLY A 379 8.89 18.69 -1.63
N ILE A 380 8.44 17.53 -1.14
CA ILE A 380 8.43 17.19 0.28
C ILE A 380 9.84 16.98 0.81
N VAL A 381 10.69 16.29 0.04
CA VAL A 381 12.09 16.03 0.42
C VAL A 381 12.90 17.34 0.46
N LEU A 382 12.73 18.22 -0.52
CA LEU A 382 13.38 19.53 -0.53
C LEU A 382 12.92 20.41 0.64
N LEU A 383 11.64 20.38 0.99
CA LEU A 383 11.15 21.10 2.18
C LEU A 383 11.76 20.55 3.46
N ALA A 384 11.84 19.22 3.62
CA ALA A 384 12.50 18.60 4.78
C ALA A 384 14.00 18.97 4.81
N GLY A 385 14.69 18.92 3.67
CA GLY A 385 16.08 19.36 3.52
C GLY A 385 16.28 20.83 3.90
N LEU A 386 15.35 21.71 3.53
CA LEU A 386 15.36 23.11 3.92
C LEU A 386 15.33 23.28 5.46
N PHE A 387 14.50 22.49 6.17
CA PHE A 387 14.47 22.49 7.63
C PHE A 387 15.82 22.06 8.21
N ILE A 388 16.47 21.05 7.65
CA ILE A 388 17.81 20.61 8.09
C ILE A 388 18.83 21.74 7.90
N VAL A 389 18.94 22.31 6.70
CA VAL A 389 19.91 23.37 6.38
C VAL A 389 19.71 24.60 7.27
N MET A 390 18.46 25.03 7.41
CA MET A 390 18.15 26.21 8.22
C MET A 390 18.35 25.95 9.72
N GLY A 391 18.04 24.74 10.20
CA GLY A 391 18.28 24.35 11.58
C GLY A 391 19.78 24.26 11.92
N ILE A 392 20.59 23.75 10.99
CA ILE A 392 22.07 23.75 11.14
C ILE A 392 22.59 25.17 11.19
N ARG A 393 22.17 26.06 10.26
CA ARG A 393 22.56 27.46 10.26
C ARG A 393 22.20 28.19 11.55
N ALA A 394 21.00 27.94 12.09
CA ALA A 394 20.56 28.51 13.35
C ALA A 394 21.42 28.03 14.54
N ARG A 395 21.85 26.78 14.53
CA ARG A 395 22.77 26.24 15.55
C ARG A 395 24.15 26.88 15.48
N VAL A 396 24.73 26.99 14.28
CA VAL A 396 26.04 27.59 14.06
C VAL A 396 26.03 29.07 14.45
N ALA A 397 24.91 29.80 14.23
CA ALA A 397 24.72 31.18 14.62
C ALA A 397 24.47 31.38 16.14
N GLY A 398 24.67 30.36 16.97
CA GLY A 398 24.61 30.46 18.45
C GLY A 398 23.19 30.68 18.99
N SER A 399 22.14 30.53 18.20
CA SER A 399 20.78 30.52 18.73
C SER A 399 20.64 29.30 19.64
N SER A 400 20.47 29.54 20.95
CA SER A 400 20.31 28.51 21.98
C SER A 400 19.09 27.65 21.65
N LEU A 401 19.34 26.52 21.03
CA LEU A 401 18.33 25.48 20.91
C LEU A 401 18.15 24.87 22.31
N VAL A 402 17.19 25.44 23.02
CA VAL A 402 16.76 25.02 24.35
C VAL A 402 16.63 23.51 24.37
N ALA A 403 17.48 22.89 25.21
CA ALA A 403 17.31 21.56 25.82
C ALA A 403 16.74 20.45 24.90
N VAL A 404 17.45 20.12 23.83
CA VAL A 404 17.21 18.91 23.01
C VAL A 404 17.40 17.64 23.86
N ARG A 405 18.20 17.71 24.93
CA ARG A 405 18.73 16.58 25.68
C ARG A 405 17.68 15.72 26.41
N ASN A 406 16.48 16.24 26.72
CA ASN A 406 15.44 15.49 27.44
C ASN A 406 14.07 15.54 26.73
N ASN A 407 14.02 15.75 25.42
CA ASN A 407 12.75 15.80 24.70
C ASN A 407 12.29 14.37 24.34
N PRO A 408 11.19 13.86 24.93
CA PRO A 408 10.69 12.51 24.64
C PRO A 408 10.30 12.32 23.15
N ALA A 409 10.04 13.41 22.44
CA ALA A 409 9.77 13.34 20.99
C ALA A 409 10.99 12.88 20.19
N LEU A 410 12.22 13.18 20.65
CA LEU A 410 13.44 12.69 20.01
C LEU A 410 13.60 11.17 20.16
N ALA A 411 13.20 10.60 21.32
CA ALA A 411 13.21 9.16 21.50
C ALA A 411 12.26 8.48 20.51
N VAL A 412 11.06 9.04 20.30
CA VAL A 412 10.08 8.53 19.33
C VAL A 412 10.60 8.68 17.90
N ALA A 413 11.18 9.83 17.56
CA ALA A 413 11.77 10.08 16.25
C ALA A 413 12.97 9.17 15.97
N GLY A 414 13.86 9.00 16.96
CA GLY A 414 14.99 8.09 16.91
C GLY A 414 14.56 6.63 16.71
N ALA A 415 13.53 6.19 17.44
CA ALA A 415 12.95 4.87 17.24
C ALA A 415 12.35 4.70 15.82
N GLY A 416 11.77 5.75 15.24
CA GLY A 416 11.31 5.76 13.85
C GLY A 416 12.45 5.63 12.84
N LEU A 417 13.57 6.32 13.07
CA LEU A 417 14.78 6.20 12.26
C LEU A 417 15.35 4.77 12.35
N VAL A 418 15.49 4.24 13.58
CA VAL A 418 15.95 2.86 13.80
C VAL A 418 15.04 1.87 13.09
N ALA A 419 13.72 2.04 13.18
CA ALA A 419 12.77 1.19 12.46
C ALA A 419 12.98 1.22 10.94
N GLY A 420 13.22 2.41 10.36
CA GLY A 420 13.55 2.57 8.94
C GLY A 420 14.87 1.88 8.55
N LEU A 421 15.92 2.03 9.38
CA LEU A 421 17.19 1.37 9.17
C LEU A 421 17.08 -0.16 9.27
N VAL A 422 16.32 -0.68 10.25
CA VAL A 422 16.02 -2.12 10.37
C VAL A 422 15.31 -2.62 9.12
N TYR A 423 14.31 -1.89 8.61
CA TYR A 423 13.67 -2.23 7.34
C TYR A 423 14.72 -2.31 6.22
N MET A 424 15.47 -1.23 5.98
CA MET A 424 16.42 -1.14 4.87
C MET A 424 17.57 -2.15 4.96
N SER A 425 17.94 -2.59 6.17
CA SER A 425 18.99 -3.60 6.38
C SER A 425 18.54 -5.03 6.12
N LYS A 426 17.23 -5.29 6.10
CA LYS A 426 16.65 -6.64 5.98
C LYS A 426 15.87 -6.86 4.70
N MET A 427 15.25 -5.80 4.18
CA MET A 427 14.38 -5.84 3.02
C MET A 427 14.98 -5.01 1.90
N GLY A 428 15.05 -5.57 0.69
CA GLY A 428 15.43 -4.87 -0.52
C GLY A 428 14.31 -4.91 -1.55
N SER A 429 14.03 -3.76 -2.19
CA SER A 429 13.02 -3.72 -3.24
C SER A 429 13.28 -2.55 -4.17
N GLU A 430 13.00 -2.73 -5.45
CA GLU A 430 12.94 -1.63 -6.42
C GLU A 430 11.85 -0.60 -6.06
N ALA A 431 10.84 -1.02 -5.31
CA ALA A 431 9.72 -0.20 -4.84
C ALA A 431 9.91 0.34 -3.41
N THR A 432 11.15 0.41 -2.88
CA THR A 432 11.44 0.83 -1.50
C THR A 432 10.78 2.13 -1.13
N SER A 433 10.72 3.11 -2.03
CA SER A 433 10.10 4.41 -1.77
C SER A 433 8.62 4.29 -1.43
N ARG A 434 7.88 3.45 -2.12
CA ARG A 434 6.48 3.15 -1.81
C ARG A 434 6.34 2.37 -0.51
N LEU A 435 7.19 1.36 -0.32
CA LEU A 435 7.13 0.47 0.84
C LEU A 435 7.39 1.19 2.17
N LEU A 436 8.12 2.31 2.15
CA LEU A 436 8.36 3.16 3.31
C LEU A 436 7.27 4.21 3.57
N ALA A 437 6.12 4.15 2.89
CA ALA A 437 5.03 5.11 3.07
C ALA A 437 4.59 5.26 4.54
N ALA A 438 4.54 4.18 5.31
CA ALA A 438 4.19 4.22 6.73
C ALA A 438 5.28 4.85 7.62
N TYR A 439 6.52 4.93 7.16
CA TYR A 439 7.67 5.46 7.90
C TYR A 439 7.84 6.98 7.72
N TYR A 440 7.52 7.52 6.54
CA TYR A 440 7.75 8.93 6.23
C TYR A 440 7.15 9.92 7.22
N PRO A 441 5.93 9.74 7.75
CA PRO A 441 5.38 10.70 8.70
C PRO A 441 6.28 10.89 9.93
N LEU A 442 6.87 9.81 10.43
CA LEU A 442 7.72 9.88 11.61
C LEU A 442 9.15 10.33 11.27
N LEU A 443 9.69 9.96 10.11
CA LEU A 443 10.98 10.46 9.63
C LEU A 443 10.95 11.98 9.42
N ILE A 444 9.89 12.51 8.81
CA ILE A 444 9.69 13.95 8.63
C ILE A 444 9.48 14.63 9.98
N ALA A 445 8.66 14.07 10.86
CA ALA A 445 8.51 14.58 12.23
C ALA A 445 9.86 14.63 12.96
N GLY A 446 10.71 13.61 12.78
CA GLY A 446 12.06 13.56 13.31
C GLY A 446 12.93 14.73 12.85
N VAL A 447 12.91 15.06 11.56
CA VAL A 447 13.58 16.24 11.02
C VAL A 447 13.07 17.52 11.67
N LEU A 448 11.74 17.67 11.77
CA LEU A 448 11.12 18.90 12.32
C LEU A 448 11.34 19.06 13.83
N VAL A 449 11.47 17.98 14.59
CA VAL A 449 11.77 17.99 16.03
C VAL A 449 13.27 18.26 16.25
N THR A 450 14.14 17.65 15.43
CA THR A 450 15.60 17.81 15.54
C THR A 450 16.04 19.21 15.11
N PHE A 451 15.40 19.76 14.10
CA PHE A 451 15.72 21.07 13.53
C PHE A 451 14.52 22.04 13.66
N PRO A 452 14.13 22.41 14.89
CA PRO A 452 12.98 23.27 15.09
C PRO A 452 13.25 24.67 14.51
N LEU A 453 12.34 25.14 13.69
CA LEU A 453 12.36 26.50 13.17
C LEU A 453 11.34 27.36 13.90
N ASP A 454 11.65 28.69 14.06
CA ASP A 454 10.66 29.62 14.57
C ASP A 454 9.42 29.62 13.66
N GLY A 455 8.24 29.62 14.27
CA GLY A 455 6.97 29.68 13.55
C GLY A 455 6.82 30.95 12.66
N ARG A 456 7.66 31.99 12.88
CA ARG A 456 7.74 33.16 11.99
C ARG A 456 8.31 32.83 10.61
N MET A 457 9.20 31.83 10.52
CA MET A 457 9.78 31.38 9.25
C MET A 457 8.71 30.83 8.29
N VAL A 458 7.70 30.15 8.83
CA VAL A 458 6.58 29.60 8.05
C VAL A 458 5.70 30.71 7.43
N HIS A 459 5.78 31.93 7.97
CA HIS A 459 5.11 33.12 7.40
C HIS A 459 5.88 33.78 6.27
N ARG A 460 7.15 33.43 6.06
CA ARG A 460 7.89 33.95 4.91
C ARG A 460 7.19 33.47 3.63
N ARG A 461 7.05 34.37 2.68
CA ARG A 461 6.41 34.11 1.38
C ARG A 461 7.03 32.89 0.71
N LEU A 462 8.37 32.78 0.78
CA LEU A 462 9.12 31.66 0.21
C LEU A 462 8.62 30.27 0.71
N PHE A 463 8.51 30.07 2.03
CA PHE A 463 8.05 28.78 2.58
C PHE A 463 6.64 28.42 2.11
N ARG A 464 5.74 29.40 2.06
CA ARG A 464 4.38 29.16 1.57
C ARG A 464 4.37 28.77 0.10
N TRP A 465 5.16 29.47 -0.73
CA TRP A 465 5.29 29.13 -2.14
C TRP A 465 5.89 27.75 -2.35
N LEU A 466 6.99 27.40 -1.68
CA LEU A 466 7.59 26.07 -1.77
C LEU A 466 6.62 24.98 -1.31
N GLY A 467 5.88 25.20 -0.23
CA GLY A 467 4.85 24.26 0.24
C GLY A 467 3.71 24.09 -0.77
N MET A 468 3.26 25.18 -1.41
CA MET A 468 2.24 25.10 -2.46
C MET A 468 2.77 24.39 -3.71
N ILE A 469 3.99 24.68 -4.14
CA ILE A 469 4.64 24.00 -5.28
C ILE A 469 4.78 22.51 -4.99
N ALA A 470 5.22 22.13 -3.78
CA ALA A 470 5.31 20.73 -3.36
C ALA A 470 3.96 20.00 -3.43
N MET A 471 2.86 20.67 -3.08
CA MET A 471 1.51 20.10 -3.21
C MET A 471 1.03 20.06 -4.67
N LEU A 472 1.26 21.15 -5.42
CA LEU A 472 0.82 21.25 -6.83
C LEU A 472 1.58 20.31 -7.75
N SER A 473 2.81 19.91 -7.41
CA SER A 473 3.57 18.91 -8.17
C SER A 473 2.91 17.54 -8.24
N ALA A 474 1.97 17.24 -7.34
CA ALA A 474 1.16 16.02 -7.40
C ALA A 474 0.00 16.10 -8.41
N VAL A 475 -0.42 17.31 -8.82
CA VAL A 475 -1.57 17.48 -9.75
C VAL A 475 -1.30 16.80 -11.11
N PRO A 476 -0.17 17.06 -11.81
CA PRO A 476 0.11 16.38 -13.07
C PRO A 476 0.20 14.87 -12.89
N LEU A 477 0.72 14.35 -11.77
CA LEU A 477 0.80 12.91 -11.54
C LEU A 477 -0.57 12.24 -11.40
N VAL A 478 -1.52 12.91 -10.74
CA VAL A 478 -2.89 12.39 -10.62
C VAL A 478 -3.62 12.44 -11.97
N ILE A 479 -3.45 13.53 -12.72
CA ILE A 479 -4.10 13.72 -14.04
C ILE A 479 -3.51 12.75 -15.07
N LEU A 480 -2.17 12.66 -15.12
CA LEU A 480 -1.45 11.87 -16.12
C LEU A 480 -1.19 10.42 -15.67
N CYS A 481 -1.73 9.98 -14.54
CA CYS A 481 -1.54 8.62 -14.05
C CYS A 481 -1.91 7.59 -15.13
N PRO A 482 -0.99 6.75 -15.63
CA PRO A 482 -1.31 5.84 -16.72
C PRO A 482 -2.39 4.82 -16.36
N ALA A 483 -2.46 4.41 -15.09
CA ALA A 483 -3.50 3.50 -14.60
C ALA A 483 -4.89 4.15 -14.51
N ARG A 484 -4.98 5.48 -14.44
CA ARG A 484 -6.22 6.24 -14.22
C ARG A 484 -6.14 7.63 -14.87
N PRO A 485 -5.92 7.73 -16.19
CA PRO A 485 -5.74 9.02 -16.85
C PRO A 485 -7.02 9.85 -16.80
N LEU A 486 -6.92 11.09 -16.32
CA LEU A 486 -8.04 12.03 -16.24
C LEU A 486 -8.09 12.97 -17.46
N PHE A 487 -7.66 12.50 -18.60
CA PHE A 487 -7.66 13.21 -19.87
C PHE A 487 -7.86 12.21 -21.03
N PRO A 488 -8.28 12.66 -22.22
CA PRO A 488 -8.54 11.80 -23.36
C PRO A 488 -7.22 11.36 -24.03
N THR A 489 -6.67 10.22 -23.63
CA THR A 489 -5.35 9.73 -24.07
C THR A 489 -5.23 9.57 -25.59
N GLN A 490 -6.29 9.11 -26.28
CA GLN A 490 -6.32 8.94 -27.74
C GLN A 490 -6.26 10.28 -28.47
N VAL A 491 -6.96 11.31 -27.96
CA VAL A 491 -6.92 12.65 -28.54
C VAL A 491 -5.54 13.26 -28.41
N VAL A 492 -4.88 13.06 -27.25
CA VAL A 492 -3.52 13.55 -27.05
C VAL A 492 -2.54 12.83 -27.97
N SER A 493 -2.66 11.51 -28.15
CA SER A 493 -1.84 10.75 -29.12
C SER A 493 -1.98 11.31 -30.54
N SER A 494 -3.21 11.51 -31.01
CA SER A 494 -3.44 12.09 -32.37
C SER A 494 -2.92 13.52 -32.50
N LEU A 495 -3.05 14.35 -31.45
CA LEU A 495 -2.48 15.69 -31.44
C LEU A 495 -0.94 15.67 -31.47
N MET A 496 -0.30 14.75 -30.75
CA MET A 496 1.17 14.59 -30.79
C MET A 496 1.64 14.22 -32.20
N THR A 497 0.96 13.28 -32.86
CA THR A 497 1.25 12.88 -34.25
C THR A 497 1.08 14.06 -35.21
N THR A 498 -0.03 14.78 -35.13
CA THR A 498 -0.32 15.95 -35.95
C THR A 498 0.66 17.10 -35.73
N SER A 499 1.15 17.25 -34.50
CA SER A 499 2.12 18.29 -34.14
C SER A 499 3.57 17.90 -34.41
N HIS A 500 3.81 16.85 -35.17
CA HIS A 500 5.14 16.38 -35.60
C HIS A 500 6.07 16.07 -34.40
N VAL A 501 5.49 15.59 -33.25
CA VAL A 501 6.30 15.06 -32.16
C VAL A 501 7.05 13.83 -32.68
N PRO A 502 8.35 13.63 -32.30
CA PRO A 502 9.11 12.46 -32.74
C PRO A 502 8.39 11.15 -32.54
N ASP A 503 8.32 10.29 -33.56
CA ASP A 503 7.59 9.01 -33.54
C ASP A 503 7.94 8.12 -32.35
N ALA A 504 9.20 8.11 -31.93
CA ALA A 504 9.64 7.36 -30.76
C ALA A 504 8.95 7.81 -29.46
N ILE A 505 8.63 9.10 -29.31
CA ILE A 505 7.91 9.64 -28.15
C ILE A 505 6.45 9.25 -28.22
N VAL A 506 5.82 9.39 -29.40
CA VAL A 506 4.42 9.00 -29.63
C VAL A 506 4.25 7.51 -29.40
N ALA A 507 5.09 6.67 -29.98
CA ALA A 507 5.07 5.21 -29.79
C ALA A 507 5.25 4.81 -28.32
N ARG A 508 6.14 5.49 -27.58
CA ARG A 508 6.34 5.26 -26.16
C ARG A 508 5.11 5.65 -25.35
N TYR A 509 4.51 6.81 -25.64
CA TYR A 509 3.28 7.28 -25.03
C TYR A 509 2.14 6.27 -25.25
N ASP A 510 1.89 5.88 -26.48
CA ASP A 510 0.82 4.94 -26.85
C ASP A 510 1.02 3.59 -26.17
N ARG A 511 2.26 3.09 -26.14
CA ARG A 511 2.59 1.84 -25.46
C ARG A 511 2.25 1.91 -23.97
N VAL A 512 2.67 2.99 -23.27
CA VAL A 512 2.41 3.12 -21.83
C VAL A 512 0.92 3.15 -21.55
N TYR A 513 0.18 4.05 -22.20
CA TYR A 513 -1.25 4.21 -21.92
C TYR A 513 -2.09 3.02 -22.39
N SER A 514 -1.76 2.37 -23.53
CA SER A 514 -2.48 1.17 -23.99
C SER A 514 -2.28 -0.03 -23.08
N VAL A 515 -1.06 -0.26 -22.58
CA VAL A 515 -0.77 -1.35 -21.63
C VAL A 515 -1.50 -1.12 -20.31
N TYR A 516 -1.46 0.10 -19.76
CA TYR A 516 -2.18 0.39 -18.51
C TYR A 516 -3.69 0.37 -18.68
N ALA A 517 -4.24 0.78 -19.80
CA ALA A 517 -5.68 0.71 -20.08
C ALA A 517 -6.22 -0.72 -20.08
N LYS A 518 -5.40 -1.69 -20.51
CA LYS A 518 -5.75 -3.11 -20.56
C LYS A 518 -5.31 -3.91 -19.34
N ARG A 519 -4.56 -3.31 -18.41
CA ARG A 519 -3.88 -4.06 -17.33
C ARG A 519 -4.85 -4.85 -16.43
N SER A 520 -6.03 -4.31 -16.15
CA SER A 520 -7.03 -4.98 -15.29
C SER A 520 -7.63 -6.24 -15.90
N ASP A 521 -7.55 -6.41 -17.21
CA ASP A 521 -8.08 -7.55 -17.96
C ASP A 521 -7.07 -8.13 -18.98
N VAL A 522 -5.78 -7.91 -18.74
CA VAL A 522 -4.69 -8.15 -19.70
C VAL A 522 -4.63 -9.60 -20.18
N LEU A 523 -4.82 -10.59 -19.33
CA LEU A 523 -4.82 -12.01 -19.72
C LEU A 523 -6.22 -12.53 -20.12
N ARG A 524 -7.25 -11.69 -20.10
CA ARG A 524 -8.62 -12.11 -20.42
C ARG A 524 -8.74 -12.64 -21.86
N GLU A 525 -7.94 -12.17 -22.77
CA GLU A 525 -7.93 -12.64 -24.18
C GLU A 525 -7.57 -14.13 -24.29
N LEU A 526 -6.89 -14.70 -23.30
CA LEU A 526 -6.57 -16.14 -23.25
C LEU A 526 -7.79 -17.01 -22.94
N ILE A 527 -8.81 -16.42 -22.36
CA ILE A 527 -10.05 -17.12 -22.00
C ILE A 527 -11.02 -17.23 -23.18
N ALA A 528 -10.90 -16.35 -24.18
CA ALA A 528 -11.83 -16.31 -25.32
C ALA A 528 -11.95 -17.63 -26.11
N PRO A 529 -10.87 -18.41 -26.33
CA PRO A 529 -10.95 -19.70 -27.01
C PRO A 529 -11.57 -20.82 -26.14
N ILE A 530 -11.74 -20.61 -24.85
CA ILE A 530 -12.22 -21.62 -23.89
C ILE A 530 -13.74 -21.59 -23.83
N PRO A 531 -14.43 -22.74 -23.98
CA PRO A 531 -15.88 -22.80 -23.88
C PRO A 531 -16.42 -22.20 -22.58
N ALA A 532 -17.54 -21.47 -22.66
CA ALA A 532 -18.12 -20.78 -21.51
C ALA A 532 -18.55 -21.71 -20.36
N GLY A 533 -18.78 -22.99 -20.63
CA GLY A 533 -19.12 -24.00 -19.64
C GLY A 533 -17.95 -24.53 -18.81
N GLU A 534 -16.71 -24.18 -19.16
CA GLU A 534 -15.53 -24.64 -18.43
C GLU A 534 -15.40 -23.90 -17.11
N ARG A 535 -15.58 -24.65 -16.01
CA ARG A 535 -15.54 -24.12 -14.65
C ARG A 535 -14.15 -24.10 -14.02
N VAL A 536 -13.23 -24.92 -14.51
CA VAL A 536 -11.88 -25.04 -14.00
C VAL A 536 -10.91 -24.91 -15.15
N VAL A 537 -9.96 -23.99 -15.05
CA VAL A 537 -8.92 -23.73 -16.06
C VAL A 537 -7.56 -23.81 -15.39
N GLY A 538 -6.66 -24.59 -16.00
CA GLY A 538 -5.28 -24.70 -15.55
C GLY A 538 -4.48 -23.46 -15.90
N PHE A 539 -3.51 -23.10 -15.05
CA PHE A 539 -2.64 -21.95 -15.25
C PHE A 539 -1.20 -22.29 -14.89
N LEU A 540 -0.31 -22.22 -15.87
CA LEU A 540 1.12 -22.39 -15.71
C LEU A 540 1.79 -21.03 -15.88
N GLN A 541 2.25 -20.46 -14.78
CA GLN A 541 2.65 -19.07 -14.64
C GLN A 541 4.11 -18.88 -14.18
N THR A 542 4.60 -17.62 -14.22
CA THR A 542 5.91 -17.24 -13.69
C THR A 542 5.89 -16.93 -12.18
N GLY A 543 4.72 -16.90 -11.54
CA GLY A 543 4.53 -16.43 -10.17
C GLY A 543 4.45 -14.90 -10.05
N ASN A 544 4.42 -14.18 -11.15
CA ASN A 544 4.28 -12.71 -11.17
C ASN A 544 3.31 -12.21 -12.26
N ASP A 545 2.46 -13.07 -12.79
CA ASP A 545 1.51 -12.75 -13.84
C ASP A 545 0.19 -12.20 -13.28
N ALA A 546 -0.54 -11.40 -14.06
CA ALA A 546 -1.77 -10.73 -13.63
C ALA A 546 -2.98 -11.70 -13.57
N GLU A 547 -2.88 -12.73 -12.75
CA GLU A 547 -3.83 -13.83 -12.64
C GLU A 547 -5.28 -13.38 -12.41
N ALA A 548 -5.51 -12.31 -11.63
CA ALA A 548 -6.85 -11.82 -11.34
C ALA A 548 -7.68 -11.55 -12.62
N SER A 549 -7.03 -11.20 -13.73
CA SER A 549 -7.67 -10.94 -15.01
C SER A 549 -8.28 -12.19 -15.66
N LEU A 550 -7.78 -13.38 -15.34
CA LEU A 550 -8.28 -14.66 -15.85
C LEU A 550 -9.61 -15.08 -15.23
N TRP A 551 -9.93 -14.55 -14.05
CA TRP A 551 -11.16 -14.85 -13.34
C TRP A 551 -12.39 -14.12 -13.90
N LEU A 552 -12.19 -13.22 -14.88
CA LEU A 552 -13.28 -12.48 -15.53
C LEU A 552 -14.05 -13.34 -16.54
N PRO A 553 -15.41 -13.28 -16.56
CA PRO A 553 -16.29 -12.64 -15.58
C PRO A 553 -16.22 -13.34 -14.21
N PHE A 554 -16.20 -12.54 -13.13
CA PHE A 554 -16.04 -13.07 -11.79
C PHE A 554 -17.15 -14.07 -11.39
N GLY A 555 -16.76 -15.15 -10.71
CA GLY A 555 -17.67 -16.20 -10.23
C GLY A 555 -18.06 -17.24 -11.28
N THR A 556 -17.54 -17.17 -12.50
CA THR A 556 -17.84 -18.14 -13.57
C THR A 556 -16.90 -19.33 -13.59
N ARG A 557 -15.63 -19.13 -13.17
CA ARG A 557 -14.58 -20.17 -13.22
C ARG A 557 -13.60 -20.04 -12.07
N LYS A 558 -12.90 -21.15 -11.78
CA LYS A 558 -11.73 -21.21 -10.89
C LYS A 558 -10.48 -21.38 -11.74
N ILE A 559 -9.45 -20.62 -11.42
CA ILE A 559 -8.11 -20.81 -11.96
C ILE A 559 -7.37 -21.75 -11.00
N VAL A 560 -6.65 -22.73 -11.51
CA VAL A 560 -5.92 -23.73 -10.72
C VAL A 560 -4.52 -23.83 -11.29
N GLU A 561 -3.52 -23.69 -10.44
CA GLU A 561 -2.13 -23.81 -10.89
C GLU A 561 -1.80 -25.23 -11.33
N VAL A 562 -1.06 -25.32 -12.42
CA VAL A 562 -0.55 -26.54 -13.02
C VAL A 562 0.95 -26.38 -13.24
N THR A 563 1.72 -27.43 -12.96
CA THR A 563 3.16 -27.45 -13.19
C THR A 563 3.54 -28.48 -14.23
N PRO A 564 4.71 -28.38 -14.88
CA PRO A 564 5.18 -29.41 -15.81
C PRO A 564 5.42 -30.78 -15.15
N GLU A 565 5.47 -30.84 -13.82
CA GLU A 565 5.65 -32.10 -13.06
C GLU A 565 4.32 -32.88 -12.98
N ASP A 566 3.18 -32.21 -13.04
CA ASP A 566 1.87 -32.86 -13.00
C ASP A 566 1.69 -33.87 -14.16
N SER A 567 1.16 -35.03 -13.86
CA SER A 567 0.76 -35.97 -14.89
C SER A 567 -0.54 -35.55 -15.59
N ARG A 568 -0.84 -36.14 -16.74
CA ARG A 568 -2.11 -35.89 -17.44
C ARG A 568 -3.31 -36.28 -16.56
N GLU A 569 -3.17 -37.36 -15.84
CA GLU A 569 -4.17 -37.91 -14.93
C GLU A 569 -4.42 -36.96 -13.77
N ASP A 570 -3.37 -36.38 -13.17
CA ASP A 570 -3.47 -35.40 -12.09
C ASP A 570 -4.20 -34.13 -12.55
N VAL A 571 -3.86 -33.65 -13.75
CA VAL A 571 -4.50 -32.44 -14.31
C VAL A 571 -5.99 -32.72 -14.58
N LYS A 572 -6.33 -33.88 -15.18
CA LYS A 572 -7.71 -34.26 -15.45
C LYS A 572 -8.53 -34.56 -14.17
N ALA A 573 -7.91 -35.16 -13.16
CA ALA A 573 -8.56 -35.43 -11.87
C ALA A 573 -9.02 -34.13 -11.17
N ARG A 574 -8.33 -33.02 -11.43
CA ARG A 574 -8.72 -31.65 -10.96
C ARG A 574 -9.83 -31.04 -11.81
N GLY A 575 -10.37 -31.74 -12.81
CA GLY A 575 -11.42 -31.25 -13.71
C GLY A 575 -10.93 -30.26 -14.77
N ILE A 576 -9.63 -30.20 -15.03
CA ILE A 576 -9.01 -29.28 -15.97
C ILE A 576 -9.02 -29.92 -17.37
N ARG A 577 -9.61 -29.23 -18.33
CA ARG A 577 -9.58 -29.56 -19.76
C ARG A 577 -8.81 -28.54 -20.61
N PHE A 578 -8.60 -27.35 -20.10
CA PHE A 578 -7.83 -26.31 -20.76
C PHE A 578 -6.77 -25.76 -19.81
N VAL A 579 -5.56 -25.56 -20.34
CA VAL A 579 -4.42 -25.01 -19.59
C VAL A 579 -3.87 -23.80 -20.34
N LEU A 580 -3.71 -22.69 -19.60
CA LEU A 580 -3.04 -21.49 -20.04
C LEU A 580 -1.57 -21.57 -19.67
N VAL A 581 -0.68 -21.38 -20.62
CA VAL A 581 0.76 -21.63 -20.44
C VAL A 581 1.56 -20.40 -20.87
N SER A 582 2.34 -19.83 -19.94
CA SER A 582 3.33 -18.78 -20.20
C SER A 582 4.59 -19.38 -20.83
N GLN A 583 5.04 -18.84 -21.95
CA GLN A 583 6.33 -19.18 -22.57
C GLN A 583 7.50 -18.81 -21.63
N ASN A 584 7.40 -17.69 -20.93
CA ASN A 584 8.43 -17.27 -19.98
C ASN A 584 8.51 -18.23 -18.79
N ALA A 585 7.39 -18.74 -18.29
CA ALA A 585 7.38 -19.76 -17.25
C ALA A 585 8.09 -21.04 -17.74
N LEU A 586 7.78 -21.51 -18.94
CA LEU A 586 8.46 -22.66 -19.52
C LEU A 586 9.97 -22.45 -19.63
N THR A 587 10.39 -21.31 -20.17
CA THR A 587 11.81 -21.05 -20.49
C THR A 587 12.63 -20.74 -19.25
N TYR A 588 12.16 -19.83 -18.41
CA TYR A 588 12.97 -19.25 -17.32
C TYR A 588 12.72 -19.86 -15.95
N HIS A 589 11.55 -20.47 -15.74
CA HIS A 589 11.21 -21.04 -14.45
C HIS A 589 11.34 -22.57 -14.44
N TYR A 590 10.76 -23.25 -15.45
CA TYR A 590 10.74 -24.70 -15.51
C TYR A 590 11.76 -25.32 -16.46
N HIS A 591 12.51 -24.52 -17.23
CA HIS A 591 13.54 -24.98 -18.18
C HIS A 591 13.03 -26.07 -19.12
N THR A 592 11.80 -25.92 -19.63
CA THR A 592 11.14 -26.90 -20.49
C THR A 592 10.54 -26.23 -21.74
N THR A 593 9.89 -27.01 -22.60
CA THR A 593 9.30 -26.54 -23.85
C THR A 593 7.83 -26.87 -23.97
N ILE A 594 7.11 -26.11 -24.81
CA ILE A 594 5.72 -26.38 -25.09
C ILE A 594 5.53 -27.79 -25.71
N SER A 595 6.44 -28.23 -26.59
CA SER A 595 6.40 -29.56 -27.22
C SER A 595 6.48 -30.70 -26.19
N PHE A 596 7.29 -30.52 -25.13
CA PHE A 596 7.35 -31.47 -24.03
C PHE A 596 6.01 -31.60 -23.31
N LEU A 597 5.34 -30.47 -23.00
CA LEU A 597 4.04 -30.48 -22.32
C LEU A 597 2.96 -31.12 -23.21
N LEU A 598 2.94 -30.80 -24.51
CA LEU A 598 1.98 -31.38 -25.44
C LEU A 598 2.13 -32.89 -25.53
N ALA A 599 3.35 -33.41 -25.58
CA ALA A 599 3.63 -34.85 -25.56
C ALA A 599 3.21 -35.46 -24.23
N LYS A 600 3.59 -34.86 -23.09
CA LYS A 600 3.29 -35.38 -21.74
C LYS A 600 1.79 -35.43 -21.45
N TRP A 601 1.08 -34.37 -21.80
CA TRP A 601 -0.36 -34.28 -21.51
C TRP A 601 -1.25 -34.80 -22.68
N SER A 602 -0.66 -35.18 -23.80
CA SER A 602 -1.37 -35.51 -25.06
C SER A 602 -2.36 -34.41 -25.42
N GLY A 603 -1.90 -33.15 -25.30
CA GLY A 603 -2.72 -31.97 -25.54
C GLY A 603 -2.46 -31.35 -26.92
N THR A 604 -3.34 -30.42 -27.32
CA THR A 604 -3.21 -29.64 -28.56
C THR A 604 -3.29 -28.16 -28.26
N VAL A 605 -2.50 -27.34 -28.97
CA VAL A 605 -2.59 -25.89 -28.88
C VAL A 605 -3.82 -25.43 -29.65
N VAL A 606 -4.78 -24.82 -28.95
CA VAL A 606 -6.01 -24.26 -29.55
C VAL A 606 -5.86 -22.78 -29.88
N ALA A 607 -4.99 -22.06 -29.17
CA ALA A 607 -4.68 -20.67 -29.47
C ALA A 607 -3.29 -20.29 -28.97
N GLU A 608 -2.69 -19.35 -29.69
CA GLU A 608 -1.45 -18.67 -29.31
C GLU A 608 -1.70 -17.16 -29.31
N LYS A 609 -1.24 -16.46 -28.28
CA LYS A 609 -1.42 -15.01 -28.10
C LYS A 609 -0.11 -14.36 -27.68
N SER A 610 0.13 -13.15 -28.17
CA SER A 610 1.25 -12.31 -27.77
C SER A 610 0.72 -11.15 -26.93
N ILE A 611 1.09 -11.09 -25.64
CA ILE A 611 0.53 -10.17 -24.65
C ILE A 611 1.66 -9.36 -24.02
N ILE A 612 1.39 -8.07 -23.75
CA ILE A 612 2.30 -7.18 -23.01
C ILE A 612 1.64 -6.84 -21.68
N GLU A 613 2.14 -7.41 -20.58
CA GLU A 613 1.62 -7.14 -19.24
C GLU A 613 2.19 -5.86 -18.63
N MET A 614 3.42 -5.50 -18.96
CA MET A 614 4.11 -4.31 -18.46
C MET A 614 4.69 -3.48 -19.60
N ALA A 615 4.56 -2.16 -19.53
CA ALA A 615 5.02 -1.24 -20.55
C ALA A 615 6.55 -1.25 -20.80
N ASN A 616 7.32 -1.68 -19.79
CA ASN A 616 8.80 -1.80 -19.86
C ASN A 616 9.28 -3.19 -20.30
N LEU A 617 8.39 -4.17 -20.42
CA LEU A 617 8.70 -5.52 -20.90
C LEU A 617 8.29 -5.67 -22.38
N GLY A 618 8.88 -6.66 -23.05
CA GLY A 618 8.47 -7.08 -24.38
C GLY A 618 7.14 -7.83 -24.37
N PRO A 619 6.63 -8.18 -25.58
CA PRO A 619 5.52 -9.12 -25.69
C PRO A 619 5.94 -10.51 -25.22
N GLU A 620 5.04 -11.18 -24.53
CA GLU A 620 5.18 -12.56 -24.09
C GLU A 620 4.20 -13.45 -24.87
N THR A 621 4.68 -14.61 -25.28
CA THR A 621 3.85 -15.64 -25.95
C THR A 621 3.14 -16.47 -24.88
N TRP A 622 1.83 -16.64 -25.09
CA TRP A 622 0.96 -17.46 -24.26
C TRP A 622 0.25 -18.51 -25.11
N TYR A 623 0.15 -19.72 -24.59
CA TYR A 623 -0.53 -20.82 -25.24
C TYR A 623 -1.80 -21.19 -24.49
N VAL A 624 -2.85 -21.57 -25.23
CA VAL A 624 -4.04 -22.21 -24.69
C VAL A 624 -4.02 -23.65 -25.18
N ILE A 625 -3.90 -24.60 -24.24
CA ILE A 625 -3.82 -26.04 -24.54
C ILE A 625 -5.15 -26.69 -24.18
N SER A 626 -5.69 -27.53 -25.06
CA SER A 626 -6.76 -28.48 -24.79
C SER A 626 -6.16 -29.87 -24.50
N LEU A 627 -6.65 -30.55 -23.44
CA LEU A 627 -6.17 -31.86 -22.94
C LEU A 627 -7.05 -33.03 -23.40
#